data_fd3061528a85be580e3d5d1836f0884a
#
_entry.id   fd3061528a85be580e3d5d1836f0884a
#
_cell.length_a   1.000
_cell.length_b   1.000
_cell.length_c   1.000
_cell.angle_alpha   90.00
_cell.angle_beta   90.00
_cell.angle_gamma   90.00
#
_symmetry.space_group_name_H-M   'P 1'
#
loop_
_entity.id
_entity.type
_entity.pdbx_description
1 polymer ?
#
loop_
_entity_poly.entity_id
_entity_poly.type
_entity_poly.pdbx_seq_one_letter_code
_entity_poly.pdbx_strand_id
1 'polypeptide(L)'
;QIATVPTANTYTFTAKDTSGTTVTANSSDSGNGGSGVDGAYQLNSGLDVYVSASGWGAGAWSEGDFGASTSLSFTNQLRLWSSDNFGEDLVMNPRNGGIFYWDTSGGTNARAVNITTLSGANLAPTVAKQVIVSDTDRHVIVLGADPIVGGARTGTSDPMLVAFSDQESIVEWQPQTTNTAGSVRLSSGSEIIGGIRSRQETLIWTDTSLYSM
;
A
#
# COMPACT_ATOMS: atom_id res chain seq x y z
N GLN A 1 -20.06 -8.73 4.50
CA GLN A 1 -19.31 -8.61 3.25
C GLN A 1 -20.29 -8.29 2.12
N ILE A 2 -19.96 -7.30 1.26
CA ILE A 2 -20.74 -6.97 0.07
C ILE A 2 -20.66 -8.17 -0.89
N ALA A 3 -21.81 -8.67 -1.32
CA ALA A 3 -21.90 -9.80 -2.23
C ALA A 3 -21.89 -9.35 -3.71
N THR A 4 -22.67 -8.32 -4.03
CA THR A 4 -22.74 -7.76 -5.39
C THR A 4 -23.02 -6.25 -5.34
N VAL A 5 -22.65 -5.54 -6.41
CA VAL A 5 -22.99 -4.12 -6.63
C VAL A 5 -23.77 -4.05 -7.95
N PRO A 6 -25.09 -4.25 -7.94
CA PRO A 6 -25.91 -4.29 -9.16
C PRO A 6 -25.95 -2.94 -9.90
N THR A 7 -25.88 -1.84 -9.18
CA THR A 7 -25.83 -0.48 -9.76
C THR A 7 -24.88 0.38 -8.94
N ALA A 8 -24.53 1.56 -9.46
CA ALA A 8 -23.65 2.51 -8.75
C ALA A 8 -24.18 2.93 -7.36
N ASN A 9 -25.49 2.78 -7.12
CA ASN A 9 -26.14 3.23 -5.89
C ASN A 9 -26.77 2.09 -5.08
N THR A 10 -26.54 0.85 -5.46
CA THR A 10 -27.11 -0.32 -4.77
C THR A 10 -26.08 -1.42 -4.58
N TYR A 11 -26.16 -2.08 -3.44
CA TYR A 11 -25.34 -3.25 -3.17
C TYR A 11 -26.14 -4.30 -2.40
N THR A 12 -25.71 -5.55 -2.52
CA THR A 12 -26.25 -6.65 -1.73
C THR A 12 -25.20 -7.17 -0.77
N PHE A 13 -25.61 -7.62 0.39
CA PHE A 13 -24.71 -8.26 1.35
C PHE A 13 -25.42 -9.43 2.04
N THR A 14 -24.62 -10.37 2.51
CA THR A 14 -25.11 -11.46 3.36
C THR A 14 -24.95 -11.07 4.81
N ALA A 15 -26.07 -10.82 5.49
CA ALA A 15 -26.06 -10.57 6.94
C ALA A 15 -25.76 -11.86 7.69
N LYS A 16 -24.93 -11.76 8.72
CA LYS A 16 -24.60 -12.88 9.61
C LYS A 16 -24.76 -12.43 11.06
N ASP A 17 -25.20 -13.37 11.90
CA ASP A 17 -25.21 -13.17 13.35
C ASP A 17 -23.79 -13.30 13.96
N THR A 18 -23.67 -13.09 15.26
CA THR A 18 -22.40 -13.21 16.00
C THR A 18 -21.79 -14.61 15.96
N SER A 19 -22.57 -15.63 15.60
CA SER A 19 -22.15 -17.02 15.43
C SER A 19 -21.74 -17.34 13.99
N GLY A 20 -21.83 -16.36 13.07
CA GLY A 20 -21.53 -16.54 11.65
C GLY A 20 -22.65 -17.15 10.81
N THR A 21 -23.84 -17.39 11.41
CA THR A 21 -25.01 -17.95 10.71
C THR A 21 -25.69 -16.86 9.87
N THR A 22 -26.11 -17.21 8.65
CA THR A 22 -26.81 -16.27 7.77
C THR A 22 -28.17 -15.90 8.36
N VAL A 23 -28.42 -14.61 8.48
CA VAL A 23 -29.67 -14.03 8.94
C VAL A 23 -30.44 -13.47 7.73
N THR A 24 -31.68 -13.90 7.55
CA THR A 24 -32.54 -13.39 6.49
C THR A 24 -33.36 -12.22 7.03
N ALA A 25 -33.45 -11.14 6.27
CA ALA A 25 -34.34 -10.04 6.60
C ALA A 25 -35.80 -10.51 6.59
N ASN A 26 -36.53 -10.17 7.63
CA ASN A 26 -37.95 -10.56 7.79
C ASN A 26 -38.91 -9.45 7.33
N SER A 27 -38.40 -8.30 6.97
CA SER A 27 -39.19 -7.19 6.40
C SER A 27 -38.32 -6.35 5.48
N SER A 28 -38.95 -5.65 4.55
CA SER A 28 -38.29 -4.57 3.80
C SER A 28 -38.31 -3.28 4.61
N ASP A 29 -37.20 -2.58 4.62
CA ASP A 29 -37.10 -1.23 5.18
C ASP A 29 -36.67 -0.28 4.06
N SER A 30 -37.16 0.95 4.11
CA SER A 30 -36.85 2.00 3.15
C SER A 30 -36.30 3.22 3.84
N GLY A 31 -35.31 3.89 3.23
CA GLY A 31 -34.72 5.11 3.77
C GLY A 31 -33.39 4.93 4.52
N ASN A 32 -32.89 3.72 4.60
CA ASN A 32 -31.60 3.42 5.22
C ASN A 32 -30.48 3.42 4.17
N GLY A 33 -30.23 4.56 3.57
CA GLY A 33 -29.24 4.70 2.50
C GLY A 33 -28.77 6.14 2.34
N GLY A 34 -28.20 6.45 1.20
CA GLY A 34 -27.75 7.78 0.85
C GLY A 34 -26.40 8.15 1.46
N SER A 35 -26.19 9.45 1.68
CA SER A 35 -24.93 10.02 2.16
C SER A 35 -24.54 9.63 3.59
N GLY A 36 -25.43 8.99 4.35
CA GLY A 36 -25.13 8.49 5.69
C GLY A 36 -24.61 7.05 5.73
N VAL A 37 -24.41 6.41 4.59
CA VAL A 37 -23.90 5.03 4.52
C VAL A 37 -22.41 5.05 4.19
N ASP A 38 -21.58 4.74 5.19
CA ASP A 38 -20.15 4.55 5.00
C ASP A 38 -19.84 3.09 4.72
N GLY A 39 -19.26 2.83 3.55
CA GLY A 39 -18.76 1.51 3.21
C GLY A 39 -17.30 1.34 3.63
N ALA A 40 -17.00 0.41 4.51
CA ALA A 40 -15.64 0.02 4.83
C ALA A 40 -15.32 -1.34 4.26
N TYR A 41 -14.12 -1.51 3.73
CA TYR A 41 -13.60 -2.82 3.36
C TYR A 41 -12.41 -3.17 4.24
N GLN A 42 -12.30 -4.43 4.59
CA GLN A 42 -11.17 -4.94 5.34
C GLN A 42 -10.10 -5.41 4.35
N LEU A 43 -8.89 -4.89 4.49
CA LEU A 43 -7.74 -5.46 3.82
C LEU A 43 -7.33 -6.74 4.53
N ASN A 44 -7.14 -7.81 3.77
CA ASN A 44 -6.64 -9.06 4.33
C ASN A 44 -5.19 -8.84 4.81
N SER A 45 -4.92 -9.14 6.07
CA SER A 45 -3.60 -9.03 6.69
C SER A 45 -2.65 -10.18 6.35
N GLY A 46 -3.13 -11.21 5.68
CA GLY A 46 -2.38 -12.40 5.34
C GLY A 46 -3.17 -13.68 5.56
N LEU A 47 -2.48 -14.79 5.57
CA LEU A 47 -3.07 -16.09 5.87
C LEU A 47 -3.26 -16.27 7.39
N ASP A 48 -4.38 -16.88 7.81
CA ASP A 48 -4.64 -17.25 9.20
C ASP A 48 -3.68 -18.36 9.66
N VAL A 49 -3.18 -19.16 8.72
CA VAL A 49 -2.25 -20.25 8.96
C VAL A 49 -1.08 -20.16 7.98
N TYR A 50 0.13 -20.24 8.49
CA TYR A 50 1.32 -20.33 7.65
C TYR A 50 1.40 -21.70 6.97
N VAL A 51 1.48 -21.70 5.65
CA VAL A 51 1.72 -22.90 4.85
C VAL A 51 3.05 -22.73 4.12
N SER A 52 3.97 -23.68 4.30
CA SER A 52 5.25 -23.64 3.58
C SER A 52 5.03 -23.81 2.08
N ALA A 53 5.76 -23.04 1.29
CA ALA A 53 5.62 -23.04 -0.17
C ALA A 53 6.30 -24.23 -0.86
N SER A 54 7.27 -24.83 -0.20
CA SER A 54 8.03 -25.95 -0.73
C SER A 54 8.61 -26.79 0.42
N GLY A 55 8.87 -28.06 0.16
CA GLY A 55 9.47 -28.98 1.10
C GLY A 55 8.48 -29.91 1.81
N TRP A 56 8.98 -30.61 2.79
CA TRP A 56 8.19 -31.54 3.61
C TRP A 56 7.15 -30.74 4.43
N GLY A 57 5.88 -31.02 4.22
CA GLY A 57 4.78 -30.29 4.86
C GLY A 57 4.22 -29.14 4.01
N ALA A 58 4.64 -28.99 2.76
CA ALA A 58 4.00 -28.11 1.80
C ALA A 58 2.79 -28.80 1.17
N GLY A 59 1.63 -28.17 1.21
CA GLY A 59 0.39 -28.70 0.64
C GLY A 59 -0.34 -29.72 1.52
N ALA A 60 -1.39 -30.32 0.97
CA ALA A 60 -2.18 -31.34 1.65
C ALA A 60 -1.45 -32.69 1.67
N TRP A 61 -1.76 -33.52 2.67
CA TRP A 61 -1.23 -34.89 2.75
C TRP A 61 -1.68 -35.71 1.53
N SER A 62 -0.74 -36.37 0.86
CA SER A 62 -0.99 -37.16 -0.37
C SER A 62 -1.31 -36.33 -1.63
N GLU A 63 -0.90 -35.07 -1.66
CA GLU A 63 -1.06 -34.20 -2.84
C GLU A 63 0.20 -34.29 -3.73
N GLY A 64 0.06 -34.97 -4.87
CA GLY A 64 1.11 -35.09 -5.88
C GLY A 64 2.18 -36.14 -5.59
N ASP A 65 3.16 -36.25 -6.49
CA ASP A 65 4.30 -37.15 -6.40
C ASP A 65 5.31 -36.68 -5.34
N PHE A 66 6.07 -37.62 -4.79
CA PHE A 66 7.12 -37.34 -3.81
C PHE A 66 8.16 -36.35 -4.37
N GLY A 67 8.20 -35.15 -3.82
CA GLY A 67 9.09 -34.07 -4.28
C GLY A 67 8.44 -33.13 -5.30
N ALA A 68 7.16 -33.32 -5.67
CA ALA A 68 6.41 -32.32 -6.44
C ALA A 68 6.24 -31.04 -5.60
N SER A 69 6.67 -29.90 -6.12
CA SER A 69 6.34 -28.62 -5.51
C SER A 69 4.91 -28.27 -5.86
N THR A 70 4.03 -28.21 -4.88
CA THR A 70 2.75 -27.52 -5.03
C THR A 70 3.04 -26.05 -5.33
N SER A 71 2.52 -25.54 -6.44
CA SER A 71 2.59 -24.12 -6.75
C SER A 71 1.64 -23.37 -5.80
N LEU A 72 2.07 -23.13 -4.57
CA LEU A 72 1.33 -22.30 -3.64
C LEU A 72 1.44 -20.86 -4.12
N SER A 73 0.32 -20.28 -4.49
CA SER A 73 0.23 -18.86 -4.79
C SER A 73 0.34 -18.07 -3.48
N PHE A 74 1.43 -17.34 -3.30
CA PHE A 74 1.63 -16.42 -2.17
C PHE A 74 0.83 -15.12 -2.30
N THR A 75 -0.37 -15.17 -2.80
CA THR A 75 -1.21 -13.97 -2.97
C THR A 75 -1.65 -13.35 -1.64
N ASN A 76 -1.51 -14.08 -0.52
CA ASN A 76 -1.94 -13.66 0.80
C ASN A 76 -0.76 -13.55 1.79
N GLN A 77 0.28 -12.83 1.43
CA GLN A 77 1.37 -12.54 2.36
C GLN A 77 0.91 -11.61 3.48
N LEU A 78 1.57 -11.71 4.65
CA LEU A 78 1.39 -10.76 5.74
C LEU A 78 1.57 -9.34 5.21
N ARG A 79 0.56 -8.51 5.40
CA ARG A 79 0.58 -7.14 4.94
C ARG A 79 1.18 -6.25 6.02
N LEU A 80 2.40 -5.79 5.77
CA LEU A 80 3.06 -4.81 6.61
C LEU A 80 2.72 -3.40 6.09
N TRP A 81 2.52 -2.48 7.01
CA TRP A 81 2.24 -1.08 6.73
C TRP A 81 3.38 -0.22 7.21
N SER A 82 3.74 0.78 6.43
CA SER A 82 4.52 1.93 6.87
C SER A 82 3.64 3.17 6.84
N SER A 83 3.82 4.05 7.80
CA SER A 83 3.11 5.31 7.87
C SER A 83 3.99 6.37 8.49
N ASP A 84 3.80 7.61 8.05
CA ASP A 84 4.49 8.77 8.61
C ASP A 84 3.61 10.02 8.47
N ASN A 85 3.86 11.01 9.30
CA ASN A 85 3.09 12.25 9.29
C ASN A 85 3.63 13.22 8.25
N PHE A 86 2.73 13.78 7.45
CA PHE A 86 3.00 14.87 6.53
C PHE A 86 2.31 16.14 7.04
N GLY A 87 2.95 16.81 7.98
CA GLY A 87 2.30 17.88 8.76
C GLY A 87 1.26 17.30 9.72
N GLU A 88 0.00 17.71 9.57
CA GLU A 88 -1.14 17.17 10.32
C GLU A 88 -1.74 15.91 9.68
N ASP A 89 -1.40 15.65 8.43
CA ASP A 89 -1.94 14.57 7.62
C ASP A 89 -1.08 13.31 7.72
N LEU A 90 -1.61 12.20 7.22
CA LEU A 90 -0.96 10.90 7.29
C LEU A 90 -0.69 10.35 5.89
N VAL A 91 0.55 9.98 5.64
CA VAL A 91 0.93 9.18 4.47
C VAL A 91 1.14 7.75 4.90
N MET A 92 0.57 6.80 4.17
CA MET A 92 0.66 5.39 4.51
C MET A 92 0.82 4.52 3.27
N ASN A 93 1.49 3.39 3.44
CA ASN A 93 1.76 2.46 2.37
C ASN A 93 1.69 1.01 2.89
N PRO A 94 0.86 0.15 2.30
CA PRO A 94 1.01 -1.29 2.47
C PRO A 94 2.21 -1.75 1.66
N ARG A 95 3.11 -2.51 2.27
CA ARG A 95 4.34 -3.00 1.64
C ARG A 95 4.06 -3.61 0.27
N ASN A 96 4.81 -3.18 -0.76
CA ASN A 96 4.64 -3.54 -2.16
C ASN A 96 3.26 -3.18 -2.74
N GLY A 97 2.62 -2.18 -2.18
CA GLY A 97 1.35 -1.62 -2.65
C GLY A 97 1.43 -0.13 -2.93
N GLY A 98 0.29 0.48 -3.22
CA GLY A 98 0.17 1.91 -3.47
C GLY A 98 0.43 2.77 -2.23
N ILE A 99 0.56 4.06 -2.44
CA ILE A 99 0.74 5.04 -1.37
C ILE A 99 -0.57 5.78 -1.19
N PHE A 100 -0.98 5.96 0.05
CA PHE A 100 -2.24 6.60 0.40
C PHE A 100 -1.98 7.83 1.26
N TYR A 101 -2.77 8.85 1.03
CA TYR A 101 -2.76 10.09 1.77
C TYR A 101 -4.12 10.27 2.47
N TRP A 102 -4.08 10.55 3.74
CA TRP A 102 -5.26 10.84 4.54
C TRP A 102 -5.20 12.29 5.03
N ASP A 103 -6.12 13.10 4.54
CA ASP A 103 -6.30 14.49 4.92
C ASP A 103 -7.15 14.55 6.19
N THR A 104 -6.57 15.06 7.27
CA THR A 104 -7.22 15.18 8.58
C THR A 104 -8.38 16.16 8.57
N SER A 105 -8.38 17.13 7.64
CA SER A 105 -9.46 18.12 7.52
C SER A 105 -10.81 17.48 7.16
N GLY A 106 -10.79 16.32 6.50
CA GLY A 106 -11.98 15.52 6.19
C GLY A 106 -12.56 14.77 7.40
N GLY A 107 -11.88 14.79 8.55
CA GLY A 107 -12.27 14.08 9.76
C GLY A 107 -12.04 12.55 9.68
N THR A 108 -12.39 11.85 10.76
CA THR A 108 -12.12 10.41 10.91
C THR A 108 -12.96 9.52 9.98
N ASN A 109 -14.04 10.05 9.41
CA ASN A 109 -14.89 9.33 8.46
C ASN A 109 -14.38 9.45 7.01
N ALA A 110 -13.46 10.40 6.74
CA ALA A 110 -12.82 10.50 5.45
C ALA A 110 -11.83 9.34 5.23
N ARG A 111 -11.81 8.81 4.03
CA ARG A 111 -10.87 7.74 3.66
C ARG A 111 -9.60 8.32 3.09
N ALA A 112 -8.50 7.63 3.34
CA ALA A 112 -7.27 7.87 2.63
C ALA A 112 -7.44 7.61 1.13
N VAL A 113 -6.84 8.48 0.32
CA VAL A 113 -6.91 8.47 -1.14
C VAL A 113 -5.54 8.08 -1.69
N ASN A 114 -5.52 7.29 -2.76
CA ASN A 114 -4.25 6.97 -3.42
C ASN A 114 -3.63 8.26 -3.99
N ILE A 115 -2.35 8.51 -3.71
CA ILE A 115 -1.67 9.74 -4.13
C ILE A 115 -1.69 9.97 -5.64
N THR A 116 -1.77 8.89 -6.43
CA THR A 116 -1.85 8.99 -7.90
C THR A 116 -3.16 9.57 -8.39
N THR A 117 -4.20 9.58 -7.55
CA THR A 117 -5.53 10.09 -7.90
C THR A 117 -5.83 11.48 -7.31
N LEU A 118 -4.88 12.04 -6.56
CA LEU A 118 -5.00 13.39 -6.03
C LEU A 118 -4.98 14.43 -7.16
N SER A 119 -5.70 15.50 -6.98
CA SER A 119 -5.67 16.64 -7.92
C SER A 119 -4.25 17.19 -8.01
N GLY A 120 -3.73 17.32 -9.23
CA GLY A 120 -2.36 17.78 -9.46
C GLY A 120 -1.28 16.69 -9.32
N ALA A 121 -1.64 15.43 -9.13
CA ALA A 121 -0.68 14.33 -9.06
C ALA A 121 0.12 14.23 -10.37
N ASN A 122 1.45 14.38 -10.26
CA ASN A 122 2.36 14.38 -11.39
C ASN A 122 3.46 13.34 -11.17
N LEU A 123 3.37 12.23 -11.89
CA LEU A 123 4.29 11.08 -11.80
C LEU A 123 4.48 10.53 -10.37
N ALA A 124 3.42 10.58 -9.56
CA ALA A 124 3.43 9.97 -8.23
C ALA A 124 3.68 8.46 -8.33
N PRO A 125 4.50 7.87 -7.41
CA PRO A 125 4.76 6.43 -7.41
C PRO A 125 3.48 5.62 -7.24
N THR A 126 3.37 4.52 -8.00
CA THR A 126 2.21 3.63 -7.97
C THR A 126 2.41 2.45 -7.03
N VAL A 127 3.65 2.15 -6.69
CA VAL A 127 4.03 1.06 -5.78
C VAL A 127 5.23 1.45 -4.94
N ALA A 128 5.24 0.98 -3.69
CA ALA A 128 6.30 1.23 -2.73
C ALA A 128 6.49 0.07 -1.76
N LYS A 129 7.72 -0.09 -1.27
CA LYS A 129 8.03 -1.01 -0.17
C LYS A 129 7.83 -0.32 1.19
N GLN A 130 8.22 0.95 1.29
CA GLN A 130 8.10 1.76 2.51
C GLN A 130 8.02 3.24 2.16
N VAL A 131 7.28 3.99 2.97
CA VAL A 131 7.21 5.46 2.91
C VAL A 131 7.81 6.07 4.18
N ILE A 132 8.50 7.19 4.04
CA ILE A 132 9.10 8.00 5.11
C ILE A 132 8.89 9.46 4.73
N VAL A 133 8.66 10.33 5.69
CA VAL A 133 8.60 11.78 5.49
C VAL A 133 9.82 12.43 6.13
N SER A 134 10.52 13.29 5.39
CA SER A 134 11.65 14.07 5.92
C SER A 134 11.16 15.12 6.92
N ASP A 135 11.88 15.27 8.05
CA ASP A 135 11.51 16.26 9.08
C ASP A 135 11.80 17.71 8.66
N THR A 136 12.90 17.90 7.92
CA THR A 136 13.41 19.24 7.64
C THR A 136 12.67 19.91 6.50
N ASP A 137 12.53 19.20 5.39
CA ASP A 137 12.04 19.77 4.13
C ASP A 137 10.71 19.14 3.69
N ARG A 138 10.15 18.25 4.51
CA ARG A 138 8.88 17.53 4.24
C ARG A 138 8.81 16.92 2.84
N HIS A 139 9.90 16.31 2.39
CA HIS A 139 9.84 15.41 1.25
C HIS A 139 9.20 14.09 1.66
N VAL A 140 8.33 13.57 0.84
CA VAL A 140 7.89 12.19 0.97
C VAL A 140 8.89 11.30 0.24
N ILE A 141 9.58 10.45 0.97
CA ILE A 141 10.61 9.54 0.48
C ILE A 141 9.99 8.15 0.36
N VAL A 142 10.14 7.54 -0.79
CA VAL A 142 9.57 6.23 -1.13
C VAL A 142 10.69 5.27 -1.48
N LEU A 143 10.75 4.17 -0.74
CA LEU A 143 11.73 3.10 -0.93
C LEU A 143 11.12 1.99 -1.80
N GLY A 144 11.88 1.48 -2.77
CA GLY A 144 11.42 0.45 -3.68
C GLY A 144 10.31 0.94 -4.61
N ALA A 145 10.43 2.16 -5.11
CA ALA A 145 9.46 2.77 -6.01
C ALA A 145 9.52 2.17 -7.43
N ASP A 146 8.49 2.41 -8.21
CA ASP A 146 8.50 2.13 -9.64
C ASP A 146 9.24 3.25 -10.41
N PRO A 147 10.12 2.91 -11.36
CA PRO A 147 10.87 3.89 -12.14
C PRO A 147 9.98 4.66 -13.11
N ILE A 148 10.46 5.83 -13.53
CA ILE A 148 9.89 6.61 -14.62
C ILE A 148 10.59 6.20 -15.92
N VAL A 149 9.84 5.67 -16.87
CA VAL A 149 10.34 5.29 -18.20
C VAL A 149 9.42 5.91 -19.26
N GLY A 150 10.01 6.62 -20.21
CA GLY A 150 9.24 7.27 -21.29
C GLY A 150 8.22 8.31 -20.78
N GLY A 151 8.46 8.92 -19.63
CA GLY A 151 7.56 9.94 -19.05
C GLY A 151 6.38 9.38 -18.27
N ALA A 152 6.39 8.09 -17.94
CA ALA A 152 5.35 7.45 -17.14
C ALA A 152 5.96 6.51 -16.08
N ARG A 153 5.24 6.28 -14.98
CA ARG A 153 5.59 5.24 -14.01
C ARG A 153 5.31 3.85 -14.58
N THR A 154 6.21 2.91 -14.30
CA THR A 154 6.11 1.55 -14.88
C THR A 154 5.09 0.66 -14.19
N GLY A 155 4.69 0.99 -12.97
CA GLY A 155 3.84 0.14 -12.15
C GLY A 155 4.54 -1.09 -11.55
N THR A 156 5.82 -1.26 -11.85
CA THR A 156 6.64 -2.37 -11.33
C THR A 156 7.73 -1.81 -10.44
N SER A 157 7.78 -2.25 -9.19
CA SER A 157 8.79 -1.82 -8.22
C SER A 157 10.21 -2.17 -8.70
N ASP A 158 11.12 -1.19 -8.63
CA ASP A 158 12.57 -1.44 -8.63
C ASP A 158 13.01 -1.52 -7.15
N PRO A 159 13.48 -2.68 -6.68
CA PRO A 159 13.79 -2.88 -5.27
C PRO A 159 14.95 -1.99 -4.74
N MET A 160 15.70 -1.34 -5.63
CA MET A 160 16.82 -0.46 -5.30
C MET A 160 16.54 1.02 -5.57
N LEU A 161 15.34 1.37 -6.00
CA LEU A 161 15.00 2.76 -6.33
C LEU A 161 14.45 3.49 -5.10
N VAL A 162 15.03 4.65 -4.81
CA VAL A 162 14.49 5.64 -3.89
C VAL A 162 13.92 6.77 -4.72
N ALA A 163 12.66 7.11 -4.51
CA ALA A 163 12.02 8.27 -5.11
C ALA A 163 11.60 9.25 -4.01
N PHE A 164 11.63 10.54 -4.30
CA PHE A 164 11.22 11.57 -3.36
C PHE A 164 10.42 12.66 -4.07
N SER A 165 9.42 13.16 -3.37
CA SER A 165 8.55 14.22 -3.86
C SER A 165 9.28 15.56 -3.87
N ASP A 166 8.67 16.57 -4.46
CA ASP A 166 9.07 17.96 -4.23
C ASP A 166 8.85 18.36 -2.77
N GLN A 167 9.55 19.38 -2.33
CA GLN A 167 9.47 19.93 -0.97
C GLN A 167 8.02 20.33 -0.66
N GLU A 168 7.53 19.94 0.51
CA GLU A 168 6.16 20.22 0.98
C GLU A 168 5.04 19.79 0.01
N SER A 169 5.32 18.86 -0.90
CA SER A 169 4.35 18.39 -1.89
C SER A 169 4.15 16.88 -1.80
N ILE A 170 2.90 16.45 -1.75
CA ILE A 170 2.52 15.04 -1.85
C ILE A 170 2.21 14.63 -3.31
N VAL A 171 2.04 15.60 -4.21
CA VAL A 171 1.55 15.38 -5.57
C VAL A 171 2.63 15.49 -6.65
N GLU A 172 3.67 16.28 -6.42
CA GLU A 172 4.71 16.55 -7.42
C GLU A 172 5.90 15.59 -7.26
N TRP A 173 6.11 14.73 -8.24
CA TRP A 173 7.16 13.72 -8.25
C TRP A 173 7.97 13.72 -9.55
N GLN A 174 7.61 14.60 -10.50
CA GLN A 174 8.35 14.74 -11.72
C GLN A 174 9.63 15.56 -11.50
N PRO A 175 10.83 15.00 -11.75
CA PRO A 175 12.06 15.78 -11.66
C PRO A 175 12.06 16.92 -12.68
N GLN A 176 12.25 18.14 -12.23
CA GLN A 176 12.32 19.34 -13.04
C GLN A 176 13.46 20.24 -12.53
N THR A 177 13.93 21.15 -13.39
CA THR A 177 14.98 22.12 -13.01
C THR A 177 14.53 23.14 -11.95
N THR A 178 13.22 23.24 -11.73
CA THR A 178 12.57 24.21 -10.84
C THR A 178 12.06 23.61 -9.54
N ASN A 179 12.16 22.29 -9.35
CA ASN A 179 11.72 21.59 -8.15
C ASN A 179 12.82 20.69 -7.60
N THR A 180 12.56 20.11 -6.44
CA THR A 180 13.49 19.21 -5.73
C THR A 180 13.09 17.74 -5.84
N ALA A 181 12.00 17.43 -6.56
CA ALA A 181 11.58 16.06 -6.79
C ALA A 181 12.64 15.27 -7.57
N GLY A 182 12.77 13.99 -7.23
CA GLY A 182 13.76 13.16 -7.90
C GLY A 182 13.69 11.69 -7.56
N SER A 183 14.64 10.98 -8.11
CA SER A 183 14.86 9.58 -7.75
C SER A 183 16.31 9.19 -7.91
N VAL A 184 16.76 8.26 -7.08
CA VAL A 184 18.11 7.70 -7.14
C VAL A 184 18.04 6.19 -6.99
N ARG A 185 18.74 5.48 -7.84
CA ARG A 185 18.91 4.04 -7.72
C ARG A 185 20.17 3.74 -6.96
N LEU A 186 20.06 3.04 -5.83
CA LEU A 186 21.21 2.65 -5.02
C LEU A 186 22.05 1.62 -5.77
N SER A 187 23.38 1.71 -5.61
CA SER A 187 24.33 0.95 -6.44
C SER A 187 24.84 -0.34 -5.77
N SER A 188 24.67 -0.47 -4.45
CA SER A 188 25.19 -1.63 -3.70
C SER A 188 24.05 -2.36 -3.01
N GLY A 189 23.91 -3.63 -3.34
CA GLY A 189 22.85 -4.50 -2.87
C GLY A 189 21.93 -4.99 -3.98
N SER A 190 20.98 -5.80 -3.61
CA SER A 190 19.94 -6.33 -4.50
C SER A 190 18.55 -5.79 -4.17
N GLU A 191 18.32 -5.43 -2.91
CA GLU A 191 17.07 -4.81 -2.47
C GLU A 191 17.26 -3.90 -1.26
N ILE A 192 16.43 -2.89 -1.16
CA ILE A 192 16.29 -2.06 0.02
C ILE A 192 15.48 -2.85 1.05
N ILE A 193 16.05 -3.07 2.22
CA ILE A 193 15.38 -3.79 3.33
C ILE A 193 14.42 -2.84 4.06
N GLY A 194 14.83 -1.63 4.28
CA GLY A 194 14.02 -0.60 4.93
C GLY A 194 14.83 0.67 5.19
N GLY A 195 14.15 1.66 5.73
CA GLY A 195 14.77 2.92 6.13
C GLY A 195 14.16 3.46 7.40
N ILE A 196 14.90 4.34 8.03
CA ILE A 196 14.46 5.06 9.22
C ILE A 196 14.94 6.51 9.18
N ARG A 197 14.08 7.41 9.59
CA ARG A 197 14.44 8.79 9.79
C ARG A 197 15.23 8.95 11.08
N SER A 198 16.37 9.59 10.98
CA SER A 198 17.17 10.08 12.09
C SER A 198 16.92 11.59 12.21
N ARG A 199 17.56 12.25 13.18
CA ARG A 199 17.38 13.68 13.43
C ARG A 199 17.87 14.59 12.29
N GLN A 200 18.88 14.17 11.54
CA GLN A 200 19.53 14.98 10.51
C GLN A 200 19.60 14.31 9.13
N GLU A 201 19.26 13.04 9.06
CA GLU A 201 19.41 12.23 7.86
C GLU A 201 18.40 11.09 7.83
N THR A 202 18.15 10.55 6.67
CA THR A 202 17.39 9.32 6.49
C THR A 202 18.37 8.19 6.19
N LEU A 203 18.39 7.17 7.05
CA LEU A 203 19.21 5.99 6.89
C LEU A 203 18.44 4.93 6.11
N ILE A 204 19.06 4.37 5.07
CA ILE A 204 18.46 3.38 4.18
C ILE A 204 19.36 2.15 4.14
N TRP A 205 18.83 1.00 4.55
CA TRP A 205 19.53 -0.29 4.51
C TRP A 205 19.17 -1.06 3.26
N THR A 206 20.19 -1.50 2.57
CA THR A 206 20.06 -2.59 1.60
C THR A 206 20.47 -3.92 2.26
N ASP A 207 20.35 -5.00 1.54
CA ASP A 207 20.83 -6.32 1.98
C ASP A 207 22.36 -6.37 2.22
N THR A 208 23.14 -5.41 1.73
CA THR A 208 24.60 -5.39 1.82
C THR A 208 25.21 -4.11 2.37
N SER A 209 24.50 -3.00 2.37
CA SER A 209 25.04 -1.68 2.63
C SER A 209 24.08 -0.76 3.37
N LEU A 210 24.63 0.27 4.02
CA LEU A 210 23.91 1.37 4.63
C LEU A 210 24.17 2.64 3.82
N TYR A 211 23.11 3.36 3.51
CA TYR A 211 23.15 4.68 2.87
C TYR A 211 22.58 5.73 3.82
N SER A 212 23.11 6.93 3.69
CA SER A 212 22.60 8.15 4.35
C SER A 212 22.15 9.14 3.27
N MET A 213 20.98 9.72 3.48
CA MET A 213 20.35 10.71 2.60
C MET A 213 19.94 11.94 3.40
#